data_7637e08eae00ea2915f9525a9c26a387
#
_entry.id   7637e08eae00ea2915f9525a9c26a387
#
_cell.length_a   1.000
_cell.length_b   1.000
_cell.length_c   1.000
_cell.angle_alpha   90.00
_cell.angle_beta   90.00
_cell.angle_gamma   90.00
#
_symmetry.space_group_name_H-M   'P 1'
#
loop_
_entity.id
_entity.type
_entity.pdbx_description
1 polymer ?
#
loop_
_entity_poly.entity_id
_entity_poly.type
_entity_poly.pdbx_seq_one_letter_code
_entity_poly.pdbx_strand_id
1 'polypeptide(L)'
;NEQIQLAPMVEEVFTDLALLAEKRNITLEMEGDGFLIGSDALIYRLLFNLTENAVKYNRSGGSVKVSVTQEPEKILIRVSDTGCGVPEEYQQSIFQPFFRVDKSRSREYGGVGLGLSLVWEIANLHGGCVRVEESSKKGTTIAVELPVQG
;
A
#
# COMPACT_ATOMS: atom_id res chain seq x y z
N ASN A 1 10.31 10.44 -17.40
CA ASN A 1 9.08 10.59 -16.62
C ASN A 1 7.86 10.65 -17.52
N GLU A 2 6.84 9.95 -17.16
CA GLU A 2 5.66 9.73 -17.98
C GLU A 2 4.41 10.17 -17.23
N GLN A 3 3.35 10.46 -17.99
CA GLN A 3 2.05 10.69 -17.36
C GLN A 3 1.44 9.33 -17.05
N ILE A 4 1.10 9.12 -15.79
CA ILE A 4 0.61 7.84 -15.29
C ILE A 4 -0.84 8.01 -14.88
N GLN A 5 -1.73 7.24 -15.51
CA GLN A 5 -3.12 7.15 -15.13
C GLN A 5 -3.27 6.07 -14.06
N LEU A 6 -3.73 6.42 -12.88
CA LEU A 6 -3.68 5.52 -11.73
C LEU A 6 -4.75 4.43 -11.73
N ALA A 7 -5.98 4.73 -12.13
CA ALA A 7 -7.01 3.68 -12.12
C ALA A 7 -6.64 2.46 -12.97
N PRO A 8 -6.19 2.63 -14.23
CA PRO A 8 -5.77 1.47 -15.00
C PRO A 8 -4.60 0.73 -14.37
N MET A 9 -3.67 1.45 -13.75
CA MET A 9 -2.51 0.82 -13.11
C MET A 9 -2.94 0.01 -11.89
N VAL A 10 -3.88 0.52 -11.09
CA VAL A 10 -4.41 -0.22 -9.95
C VAL A 10 -5.10 -1.51 -10.44
N GLU A 11 -5.85 -1.43 -11.53
CA GLU A 11 -6.49 -2.62 -12.11
C GLU A 11 -5.44 -3.65 -12.54
N GLU A 12 -4.33 -3.20 -13.10
CA GLU A 12 -3.23 -4.09 -13.48
C GLU A 12 -2.62 -4.76 -12.24
N VAL A 13 -2.42 -4.01 -11.17
CA VAL A 13 -1.93 -4.56 -9.90
C VAL A 13 -2.90 -5.62 -9.38
N PHE A 14 -4.21 -5.34 -9.43
CA PHE A 14 -5.22 -6.29 -8.99
C PHE A 14 -5.20 -7.57 -9.82
N THR A 15 -5.03 -7.44 -11.13
CA THR A 15 -4.91 -8.60 -12.01
C THR A 15 -3.70 -9.45 -11.62
N ASP A 16 -2.57 -8.80 -11.35
CA ASP A 16 -1.35 -9.49 -10.98
C ASP A 16 -1.40 -10.13 -9.59
N LEU A 17 -2.26 -9.63 -8.71
CA LEU A 17 -2.44 -10.16 -7.37
C LEU A 17 -3.69 -11.05 -7.22
N ALA A 18 -4.44 -11.27 -8.31
CA ALA A 18 -5.73 -11.98 -8.24
C ALA A 18 -5.61 -13.38 -7.66
N LEU A 19 -4.58 -14.14 -8.06
CA LEU A 19 -4.39 -15.49 -7.54
C LEU A 19 -4.07 -15.50 -6.06
N LEU A 20 -3.23 -14.57 -5.61
CA LEU A 20 -2.89 -14.47 -4.20
C LEU A 20 -4.11 -14.06 -3.38
N ALA A 21 -4.89 -13.10 -3.87
CA ALA A 21 -6.09 -12.64 -3.19
C ALA A 21 -7.12 -13.77 -3.08
N GLU A 22 -7.33 -14.51 -4.17
CA GLU A 22 -8.24 -15.65 -4.17
C GLU A 22 -7.79 -16.72 -3.17
N LYS A 23 -6.51 -17.04 -3.18
CA LYS A 23 -5.92 -18.04 -2.28
C LYS A 23 -6.11 -17.66 -0.82
N ARG A 24 -6.07 -16.38 -0.52
CA ARG A 24 -6.23 -15.88 0.85
C ARG A 24 -7.65 -15.44 1.16
N ASN A 25 -8.56 -15.58 0.21
CA ASN A 25 -9.96 -15.21 0.34
C ASN A 25 -10.12 -13.71 0.65
N ILE A 26 -9.42 -12.87 -0.12
CA ILE A 26 -9.45 -11.41 0.02
C ILE A 26 -10.12 -10.79 -1.18
N THR A 27 -11.04 -9.86 -0.92
CA THR A 27 -11.71 -9.08 -1.97
C THR A 27 -10.92 -7.81 -2.24
N LEU A 28 -10.66 -7.52 -3.52
CA LEU A 28 -9.96 -6.31 -3.93
C LEU A 28 -10.97 -5.29 -4.45
N GLU A 29 -10.92 -4.08 -3.92
CA GLU A 29 -11.83 -3.00 -4.30
C GLU A 29 -11.06 -1.75 -4.66
N MET A 30 -11.61 -0.95 -5.56
CA MET A 30 -10.97 0.26 -6.03
C MET A 30 -11.98 1.40 -6.13
N GLU A 31 -11.53 2.62 -5.82
CA GLU A 31 -12.36 3.82 -5.87
C GLU A 31 -11.52 5.00 -6.35
N GLY A 32 -12.10 5.83 -7.21
CA GLY A 32 -11.46 7.04 -7.67
C GLY A 32 -10.48 6.84 -8.82
N ASP A 33 -9.87 7.94 -9.25
CA ASP A 33 -8.87 7.94 -10.30
C ASP A 33 -8.08 9.24 -10.19
N GLY A 34 -6.99 9.31 -10.93
CA GLY A 34 -6.15 10.49 -11.01
C GLY A 34 -4.91 10.17 -11.81
N PHE A 35 -4.07 11.20 -11.97
CA PHE A 35 -2.82 11.03 -12.70
C PHE A 35 -1.69 11.77 -12.00
N LEU A 36 -0.48 11.33 -12.32
CA LEU A 36 0.73 12.04 -11.92
C LEU A 36 1.78 11.86 -13.00
N ILE A 37 2.82 12.66 -12.94
CA ILE A 37 3.98 12.52 -13.82
C ILE A 37 5.10 11.92 -12.99
N GLY A 38 5.62 10.78 -13.42
CA GLY A 38 6.66 10.08 -12.69
C GLY A 38 7.14 8.85 -13.44
N SER A 39 7.77 7.95 -12.71
CA SER A 39 8.28 6.71 -13.28
C SER A 39 7.18 5.65 -13.25
N ASP A 40 6.75 5.21 -14.42
CA ASP A 40 5.74 4.18 -14.55
C ASP A 40 6.11 2.92 -13.76
N ALA A 41 7.33 2.44 -13.95
CA ALA A 41 7.81 1.22 -13.29
C ALA A 41 7.85 1.37 -11.76
N LEU A 42 8.29 2.50 -11.25
CA LEU A 42 8.40 2.70 -9.81
C LEU A 42 7.05 2.89 -9.16
N ILE A 43 6.16 3.63 -9.79
CA ILE A 43 4.81 3.82 -9.23
C ILE A 43 4.04 2.50 -9.22
N TYR A 44 4.18 1.70 -10.29
CA TYR A 44 3.61 0.35 -10.30
C TYR A 44 4.13 -0.47 -9.11
N ARG A 45 5.45 -0.44 -8.88
CA ARG A 45 6.07 -1.19 -7.79
C ARG A 45 5.55 -0.73 -6.42
N LEU A 46 5.37 0.58 -6.26
CA LEU A 46 4.83 1.13 -5.03
C LEU A 46 3.41 0.60 -4.78
N LEU A 47 2.55 0.67 -5.79
CA LEU A 47 1.16 0.19 -5.67
C LEU A 47 1.12 -1.31 -5.45
N PHE A 48 1.94 -2.06 -6.18
CA PHE A 48 2.00 -3.50 -6.03
C PHE A 48 2.42 -3.90 -4.61
N ASN A 49 3.49 -3.30 -4.10
CA ASN A 49 4.00 -3.66 -2.78
C ASN A 49 3.02 -3.32 -1.66
N LEU A 50 2.36 -2.17 -1.73
CA LEU A 50 1.35 -1.81 -0.75
C LEU A 50 0.15 -2.75 -0.79
N THR A 51 -0.33 -3.07 -1.99
CA THR A 51 -1.49 -3.93 -2.15
C THR A 51 -1.17 -5.37 -1.76
N GLU A 52 0.00 -5.86 -2.17
CA GLU A 52 0.44 -7.21 -1.79
C GLU A 52 0.54 -7.35 -0.27
N ASN A 53 1.12 -6.36 0.40
CA ASN A 53 1.19 -6.35 1.86
C ASN A 53 -0.20 -6.40 2.48
N ALA A 54 -1.11 -5.60 1.96
CA ALA A 54 -2.48 -5.54 2.48
C ALA A 54 -3.20 -6.87 2.32
N VAL A 55 -2.88 -7.64 1.27
CA VAL A 55 -3.43 -8.99 1.07
C VAL A 55 -2.78 -9.99 2.04
N LYS A 56 -1.44 -9.95 2.13
CA LYS A 56 -0.70 -10.94 2.93
C LYS A 56 -0.97 -10.84 4.43
N TYR A 57 -1.13 -9.64 4.95
CA TYR A 57 -1.31 -9.42 6.39
C TYR A 57 -2.77 -9.20 6.77
N ASN A 58 -3.66 -9.67 5.91
CA ASN A 58 -5.10 -9.58 6.12
C ASN A 58 -5.64 -10.88 6.73
N ARG A 59 -6.88 -10.83 7.16
CA ARG A 59 -7.59 -12.01 7.64
C ARG A 59 -8.40 -12.62 6.51
N SER A 60 -8.59 -13.94 6.54
CA SER A 60 -9.41 -14.63 5.55
C SER A 60 -10.84 -14.06 5.56
N GLY A 61 -11.36 -13.79 4.37
CA GLY A 61 -12.69 -13.17 4.23
C GLY A 61 -12.65 -11.66 4.27
N GLY A 62 -11.46 -11.07 4.42
CA GLY A 62 -11.31 -9.62 4.48
C GLY A 62 -11.25 -8.97 3.10
N SER A 63 -10.89 -7.71 3.09
CA SER A 63 -10.82 -6.93 1.87
C SER A 63 -9.64 -5.95 1.88
N VAL A 64 -9.27 -5.51 0.68
CA VAL A 64 -8.31 -4.42 0.46
C VAL A 64 -8.99 -3.41 -0.46
N LYS A 65 -8.97 -2.16 -0.06
CA LYS A 65 -9.52 -1.08 -0.88
C LYS A 65 -8.41 -0.09 -1.21
N VAL A 66 -8.23 0.18 -2.51
CA VAL A 66 -7.32 1.21 -2.98
C VAL A 66 -8.15 2.39 -3.45
N SER A 67 -7.96 3.55 -2.84
CA SER A 67 -8.65 4.76 -3.26
C SER A 67 -7.67 5.81 -3.74
N VAL A 68 -8.06 6.54 -4.77
CA VAL A 68 -7.23 7.58 -5.39
C VAL A 68 -8.02 8.88 -5.41
N THR A 69 -7.45 9.92 -4.82
CA THR A 69 -8.05 11.25 -4.79
C THR A 69 -7.10 12.24 -5.45
N GLN A 70 -7.57 12.90 -6.51
CA GLN A 70 -6.80 13.91 -7.22
C GLN A 70 -7.07 15.27 -6.60
N GLU A 71 -6.00 15.98 -6.25
CA GLU A 71 -6.04 17.38 -5.85
C GLU A 71 -5.27 18.21 -6.88
N PRO A 72 -5.38 19.54 -6.87
CA PRO A 72 -4.70 20.35 -7.91
C PRO A 72 -3.19 20.12 -8.01
N GLU A 73 -2.52 19.95 -6.89
CA GLU A 73 -1.06 19.83 -6.88
C GLU A 73 -0.53 18.47 -6.47
N LYS A 74 -1.38 17.63 -5.91
CA LYS A 74 -0.95 16.33 -5.41
C LYS A 74 -2.01 15.27 -5.62
N ILE A 75 -1.57 14.03 -5.54
CA ILE A 75 -2.47 12.90 -5.58
C ILE A 75 -2.36 12.14 -4.26
N LEU A 76 -3.47 11.66 -3.75
CA LEU A 76 -3.54 10.94 -2.50
C LEU A 76 -4.02 9.52 -2.79
N ILE A 77 -3.20 8.55 -2.44
CA ILE A 77 -3.51 7.13 -2.60
C ILE A 77 -3.62 6.51 -1.22
N ARG A 78 -4.75 5.86 -0.95
CA ARG A 78 -4.94 5.13 0.30
C ARG A 78 -5.13 3.65 0.01
N VAL A 79 -4.40 2.82 0.74
CA VAL A 79 -4.54 1.37 0.68
C VAL A 79 -5.02 0.93 2.05
N SER A 80 -6.27 0.49 2.12
CA SER A 80 -6.91 0.10 3.38
C SER A 80 -7.16 -1.40 3.40
N ASP A 81 -6.77 -2.05 4.48
CA ASP A 81 -7.04 -3.47 4.68
C ASP A 81 -7.87 -3.70 5.94
N THR A 82 -8.38 -4.91 6.07
CA THR A 82 -9.16 -5.35 7.21
C THR A 82 -8.38 -6.33 8.08
N GLY A 83 -7.06 -6.19 8.08
CA GLY A 83 -6.18 -7.07 8.86
C GLY A 83 -6.15 -6.76 10.35
N CYS A 84 -5.17 -7.28 11.03
CA CYS A 84 -5.06 -7.15 12.48
C CYS A 84 -4.55 -5.77 12.95
N GLY A 85 -4.13 -4.93 12.01
CA GLY A 85 -3.55 -3.64 12.34
C GLY A 85 -2.06 -3.73 12.63
N VAL A 86 -1.42 -2.57 12.78
CA VAL A 86 -0.01 -2.45 13.13
C VAL A 86 0.06 -1.75 14.49
N PRO A 87 0.71 -2.36 15.49
CA PRO A 87 0.87 -1.68 16.78
C PRO A 87 1.51 -0.31 16.62
N GLU A 88 1.05 0.64 17.39
CA GLU A 88 1.53 2.02 17.32
C GLU A 88 3.06 2.11 17.38
N GLU A 89 3.67 1.27 18.21
CA GLU A 89 5.13 1.24 18.37
C GLU A 89 5.88 0.90 17.08
N TYR A 90 5.22 0.25 16.10
CA TYR A 90 5.83 -0.15 14.82
C TYR A 90 5.42 0.72 13.65
N GLN A 91 4.46 1.62 13.80
CA GLN A 91 3.87 2.31 12.65
C GLN A 91 4.85 3.17 11.85
N GLN A 92 5.89 3.69 12.48
CA GLN A 92 6.94 4.40 11.76
C GLN A 92 8.04 3.45 11.27
N SER A 93 8.28 2.41 12.04
CA SER A 93 9.38 1.47 11.76
C SER A 93 9.13 0.57 10.57
N ILE A 94 7.87 0.33 10.19
CA ILE A 94 7.55 -0.59 9.09
C ILE A 94 8.10 -0.11 7.74
N PHE A 95 8.46 1.18 7.63
CA PHE A 95 9.04 1.74 6.41
C PHE A 95 10.56 1.72 6.42
N GLN A 96 11.18 1.26 7.48
CA GLN A 96 12.64 1.23 7.59
C GLN A 96 13.20 -0.05 6.95
N PRO A 97 14.41 0.02 6.37
CA PRO A 97 15.06 -1.17 5.82
C PRO A 97 15.24 -2.24 6.90
N PHE A 98 15.03 -3.50 6.51
CA PHE A 98 15.24 -4.65 7.40
C PHE A 98 14.32 -4.70 8.61
N PHE A 99 13.24 -3.92 8.62
CA PHE A 99 12.27 -4.00 9.69
C PHE A 99 11.68 -5.41 9.78
N ARG A 100 11.55 -5.90 11.01
CA ARG A 100 10.88 -7.17 11.28
C ARG A 100 10.07 -7.03 12.57
N VAL A 101 8.91 -7.66 12.57
CA VAL A 101 8.11 -7.75 13.79
C VAL A 101 8.79 -8.73 14.74
N ASP A 102 8.70 -8.47 16.05
CA ASP A 102 9.22 -9.34 17.08
C ASP A 102 8.76 -10.78 16.84
N LYS A 103 9.65 -11.76 17.08
CA LYS A 103 9.35 -13.19 16.88
C LYS A 103 8.11 -13.65 17.63
N SER A 104 7.87 -13.11 18.82
CA SER A 104 6.70 -13.46 19.60
C SER A 104 5.40 -13.03 18.98
N ARG A 105 5.45 -12.07 18.04
CA ARG A 105 4.29 -11.53 17.35
C ARG A 105 4.26 -11.86 15.86
N SER A 106 5.25 -12.56 15.36
CA SER A 106 5.38 -12.81 13.93
C SER A 106 4.16 -13.54 13.34
N ARG A 107 3.52 -14.38 14.12
CA ARG A 107 2.33 -15.11 13.68
C ARG A 107 1.15 -14.17 13.42
N GLU A 108 1.02 -13.10 14.21
CA GLU A 108 -0.06 -12.13 14.05
C GLU A 108 0.10 -11.36 12.74
N TYR A 109 1.32 -11.22 12.24
CA TYR A 109 1.63 -10.39 11.08
C TYR A 109 2.17 -11.20 9.92
N GLY A 110 1.85 -12.50 9.86
CA GLY A 110 2.23 -13.34 8.74
C GLY A 110 3.64 -13.91 8.79
N GLY A 111 4.34 -13.72 9.90
CA GLY A 111 5.64 -14.36 10.14
C GLY A 111 6.86 -13.67 9.56
N VAL A 112 6.70 -12.61 8.77
CA VAL A 112 7.81 -11.87 8.15
C VAL A 112 7.63 -10.37 8.32
N GLY A 113 8.68 -9.63 8.09
CA GLY A 113 8.62 -8.18 8.13
C GLY A 113 7.73 -7.63 7.01
N LEU A 114 7.22 -6.41 7.19
CA LEU A 114 6.29 -5.82 6.23
C LEU A 114 6.96 -5.36 4.94
N GLY A 115 8.26 -5.04 4.96
CA GLY A 115 9.03 -4.76 3.74
C GLY A 115 8.60 -3.53 2.96
N LEU A 116 8.19 -2.47 3.65
CA LEU A 116 7.69 -1.26 3.00
C LEU A 116 8.75 -0.18 2.78
N SER A 117 10.03 -0.50 3.00
CA SER A 117 11.10 0.48 2.79
C SER A 117 11.19 0.94 1.34
N LEU A 118 10.94 0.03 0.39
CA LEU A 118 10.94 0.38 -1.02
C LEU A 118 9.82 1.36 -1.35
N VAL A 119 8.65 1.17 -0.75
CA VAL A 119 7.53 2.11 -0.91
C VAL A 119 7.94 3.49 -0.43
N TRP A 120 8.58 3.56 0.74
CA TRP A 120 9.05 4.81 1.31
C TRP A 120 10.08 5.49 0.37
N GLU A 121 11.03 4.72 -0.15
CA GLU A 121 12.04 5.25 -1.07
C GLU A 121 11.42 5.78 -2.35
N ILE A 122 10.48 5.03 -2.94
CA ILE A 122 9.83 5.46 -4.18
C ILE A 122 9.04 6.75 -3.96
N ALA A 123 8.31 6.84 -2.84
CA ALA A 123 7.57 8.05 -2.52
C ALA A 123 8.51 9.24 -2.39
N ASN A 124 9.64 9.07 -1.69
CA ASN A 124 10.62 10.14 -1.55
C ASN A 124 11.24 10.56 -2.88
N LEU A 125 11.55 9.59 -3.75
CA LEU A 125 12.10 9.89 -5.08
C LEU A 125 11.15 10.75 -5.91
N HIS A 126 9.85 10.63 -5.65
CA HIS A 126 8.83 11.40 -6.35
C HIS A 126 8.44 12.68 -5.60
N GLY A 127 9.16 13.01 -4.53
CA GLY A 127 8.90 14.22 -3.76
C GLY A 127 7.71 14.14 -2.83
N GLY A 128 7.23 12.95 -2.54
CA GLY A 128 6.08 12.73 -1.68
C GLY A 128 6.43 12.04 -0.37
N CYS A 129 5.43 11.44 0.24
CA CYS A 129 5.61 10.74 1.51
C CYS A 129 4.62 9.60 1.66
N VAL A 130 4.90 8.70 2.58
CA VAL A 130 4.03 7.59 2.93
C VAL A 130 3.93 7.50 4.45
N ARG A 131 2.73 7.18 4.95
CA ARG A 131 2.51 7.07 6.38
C ARG A 131 1.37 6.10 6.70
N VAL A 132 1.35 5.60 7.93
CA VAL A 132 0.18 4.90 8.45
C VAL A 132 -0.80 5.98 8.88
N GLU A 133 -1.93 6.08 8.18
CA GLU A 133 -2.94 7.09 8.47
C GLU A 133 -3.84 6.64 9.62
N GLU A 134 -4.19 5.38 9.64
CA GLU A 134 -5.06 4.81 10.64
C GLU A 134 -4.74 3.34 10.80
N SER A 135 -4.75 2.85 12.03
CA SER A 135 -4.57 1.42 12.29
C SER A 135 -5.26 1.04 13.59
N SER A 136 -5.93 -0.10 13.55
CA SER A 136 -6.63 -0.65 14.71
C SER A 136 -6.75 -2.16 14.51
N LYS A 137 -7.43 -2.83 15.43
CA LYS A 137 -7.71 -4.26 15.29
C LYS A 137 -8.64 -4.55 14.11
N LYS A 138 -9.26 -3.51 13.53
CA LYS A 138 -10.15 -3.66 12.37
C LYS A 138 -9.42 -3.52 11.05
N GLY A 139 -8.18 -3.09 11.06
CA GLY A 139 -7.36 -2.95 9.85
C GLY A 139 -6.45 -1.75 9.87
N THR A 140 -5.81 -1.53 8.75
CA THR A 140 -4.82 -0.46 8.58
C THR A 140 -5.07 0.28 7.27
N THR A 141 -4.90 1.60 7.30
CA THR A 141 -4.88 2.43 6.11
C THR A 141 -3.50 3.08 5.99
N ILE A 142 -2.84 2.83 4.88
CA ILE A 142 -1.56 3.47 4.55
C ILE A 142 -1.85 4.52 3.48
N ALA A 143 -1.42 5.74 3.72
CA ALA A 143 -1.63 6.86 2.82
C ALA A 143 -0.33 7.27 2.16
N VAL A 144 -0.37 7.50 0.85
CA VAL A 144 0.74 8.00 0.06
C VAL A 144 0.30 9.32 -0.56
N GLU A 145 1.10 10.37 -0.37
CA GLU A 145 0.89 11.65 -1.04
C GLU A 145 2.03 11.86 -2.01
N LEU A 146 1.70 12.13 -3.26
CA LEU A 146 2.69 12.36 -4.32
C LEU A 146 2.33 13.65 -5.06
N PRO A 147 3.31 14.50 -5.39
CA PRO A 147 3.05 15.66 -6.25
C PRO A 147 2.58 15.18 -7.61
N VAL A 148 1.67 15.93 -8.22
CA VAL A 148 1.22 15.62 -9.59
C VAL A 148 2.36 15.79 -10.56
N GLN A 149 3.17 16.82 -10.36
CA GLN A 149 4.37 17.06 -11.16
C GLN A 149 5.59 17.00 -10.22
N GLY A 150 6.36 15.97 -10.42
CA GLY A 150 7.54 15.72 -9.60
C GLY A 150 8.78 16.45 -10.03
#